data_073f8573e13f025839e70d9b888ff4d5
#
_entry.id   073f8573e13f025839e70d9b888ff4d5
#
_cell.length_a   1.000
_cell.length_b   1.000
_cell.length_c   1.000
_cell.angle_alpha   90.00
_cell.angle_beta   90.00
_cell.angle_gamma   90.00
#
_symmetry.space_group_name_H-M   'P 1'
#
loop_
_entity.id
_entity.type
_entity.pdbx_description
1 polymer ?
#
loop_
_entity_poly.entity_id
_entity_poly.type
_entity_poly.pdbx_seq_one_letter_code
_entity_poly.pdbx_strand_id
1 'polypeptide(L)'
;MRQLGVDTYPAAHAWSVGNPAAFWKLTAEELGIRFAQPFERVLDLSHGPERPRWFVGGKLNIAESCLSGPANDTAIITRRSDGRTEAVSVGELASLSRRAAAGFAAAGIRQGDGVAIVTMMSVEAVAAYLGVLLLGGYVVSVPETLPADEIRTRLRIGHARLVVTQDVLVRGGKTYPLYDRVKAAGAPRAVVFTAGARSKIPLEIGDVTWSDFLPVDDQFDPAACDPDTCINVLFSSGTTGDPKAIPWEHVTPIKAAGDGHWHHDLRPGDVLCWPTSLGWMMGPWLVFAGLLNRATIALYEGGPVEPGFCEFVRDAQVTVLGVVPSIVRGWRRAGCAEGLDWSAIRLFSSSGEPSDPDDYTYLMRLGGPEGEGRPVIEYCGGSELAGGYVASTLLAPNCPSVFNAKMMGTDFVVLGPGGHPCRPGEVGEVFLIPPAIGMTTRLLNRDNEEVYYAGCPERNGVRLRRHGDLMLVLGDDRYRSLGRADDTMNLGGIKTSSAEIEQAVAETPGVVEAAAVGVPPPKGGPDRLVLFVVAPGQAPGDLAVALQRAIRDRANPLFHLHDIVAVDALPRTASNKVLRRELRKRYQEEEPAEPPAN
;
A
#
# COMPACT_ATOMS: atom_id res chain seq x y z
N MET A 1 -16.73 19.94 7.73
CA MET A 1 -17.06 21.22 7.09
C MET A 1 -17.71 22.20 8.05
N ARG A 2 -18.78 21.86 8.79
CA ARG A 2 -19.41 22.80 9.77
C ARG A 2 -18.42 23.35 10.81
N GLN A 3 -17.55 22.51 11.38
CA GLN A 3 -16.51 22.95 12.34
C GLN A 3 -15.48 23.89 11.73
N LEU A 4 -15.27 23.82 10.39
CA LEU A 4 -14.33 24.67 9.66
C LEU A 4 -14.98 25.95 9.10
N GLY A 5 -16.31 26.09 9.22
CA GLY A 5 -17.05 27.21 8.66
C GLY A 5 -17.02 27.27 7.13
N VAL A 6 -16.93 26.12 6.46
CA VAL A 6 -16.88 26.01 4.99
C VAL A 6 -17.99 25.09 4.48
N ASP A 7 -18.54 25.42 3.30
CA ASP A 7 -19.72 24.76 2.75
C ASP A 7 -19.39 23.73 1.65
N THR A 8 -18.18 23.76 1.10
CA THR A 8 -17.79 22.88 0.00
C THR A 8 -16.50 22.12 0.30
N TYR A 9 -16.35 20.94 -0.32
CA TYR A 9 -15.12 20.15 -0.18
C TYR A 9 -13.88 20.90 -0.69
N PRO A 10 -13.86 21.56 -1.86
CA PRO A 10 -12.72 22.36 -2.30
C PRO A 10 -12.32 23.46 -1.32
N ALA A 11 -13.27 24.12 -0.66
CA ALA A 11 -12.98 25.11 0.37
C ALA A 11 -12.38 24.46 1.63
N ALA A 12 -12.89 23.29 2.04
CA ALA A 12 -12.31 22.53 3.15
C ALA A 12 -10.88 22.08 2.84
N HIS A 13 -10.62 21.56 1.63
CA HIS A 13 -9.29 21.21 1.20
C HIS A 13 -8.35 22.42 1.21
N ALA A 14 -8.75 23.54 0.59
CA ALA A 14 -7.94 24.76 0.58
C ALA A 14 -7.62 25.26 2.00
N TRP A 15 -8.61 25.17 2.92
CA TRP A 15 -8.37 25.50 4.33
C TRP A 15 -7.36 24.56 4.96
N SER A 16 -7.46 23.24 4.73
CA SER A 16 -6.58 22.23 5.33
C SER A 16 -5.12 22.39 4.92
N VAL A 17 -4.86 22.73 3.66
CA VAL A 17 -3.50 22.95 3.15
C VAL A 17 -2.98 24.36 3.46
N GLY A 18 -3.88 25.36 3.56
CA GLY A 18 -3.53 26.71 3.97
C GLY A 18 -3.28 26.87 5.47
N ASN A 19 -3.80 25.94 6.29
CA ASN A 19 -3.67 25.96 7.75
C ASN A 19 -3.19 24.59 8.29
N PRO A 20 -2.04 24.07 7.84
CA PRO A 20 -1.63 22.70 8.13
C PRO A 20 -1.50 22.40 9.62
N ALA A 21 -1.00 23.35 10.43
CA ALA A 21 -0.91 23.19 11.87
C ALA A 21 -2.30 23.01 12.53
N ALA A 22 -3.28 23.81 12.13
CA ALA A 22 -4.63 23.73 12.68
C ALA A 22 -5.34 22.45 12.23
N PHE A 23 -5.20 22.08 10.96
CA PHE A 23 -5.80 20.87 10.39
C PHE A 23 -5.27 19.59 11.06
N TRP A 24 -3.95 19.46 11.19
CA TRP A 24 -3.35 18.25 11.79
C TRP A 24 -3.54 18.18 13.31
N LYS A 25 -3.66 19.33 13.98
CA LYS A 25 -4.10 19.36 15.37
C LYS A 25 -5.51 18.81 15.51
N LEU A 26 -6.46 19.34 14.72
CA LEU A 26 -7.85 18.86 14.70
C LEU A 26 -7.91 17.34 14.38
N THR A 27 -7.17 16.89 13.39
CA THR A 27 -7.11 15.46 13.03
C THR A 27 -6.61 14.60 14.19
N ALA A 28 -5.55 15.03 14.90
CA ALA A 28 -5.03 14.31 16.06
C ALA A 28 -6.05 14.27 17.21
N GLU A 29 -6.81 15.34 17.42
CA GLU A 29 -7.88 15.42 18.42
C GLU A 29 -9.05 14.49 18.07
N GLU A 30 -9.53 14.50 16.82
CA GLU A 30 -10.62 13.62 16.34
C GLU A 30 -10.24 12.13 16.43
N LEU A 31 -8.97 11.79 16.15
CA LEU A 31 -8.44 10.43 16.29
C LEU A 31 -8.12 10.04 17.75
N GLY A 32 -8.23 10.95 18.69
CA GLY A 32 -7.93 10.68 20.10
C GLY A 32 -6.46 10.36 20.35
N ILE A 33 -5.53 10.99 19.64
CA ILE A 33 -4.09 10.76 19.81
C ILE A 33 -3.66 11.20 21.22
N ARG A 34 -3.02 10.29 21.94
CA ARG A 34 -2.55 10.50 23.31
C ARG A 34 -1.09 10.93 23.32
N PHE A 35 -0.83 12.03 24.03
CA PHE A 35 0.52 12.52 24.29
C PHE A 35 0.85 12.30 25.77
N ALA A 36 1.92 11.56 26.06
CA ALA A 36 2.46 11.39 27.41
C ALA A 36 3.04 12.73 27.94
N GLN A 37 3.57 13.56 27.03
CA GLN A 37 3.95 14.95 27.29
C GLN A 37 3.31 15.84 26.22
N PRO A 38 2.57 16.88 26.59
CA PRO A 38 1.98 17.82 25.64
C PRO A 38 3.05 18.46 24.73
N PHE A 39 2.68 18.70 23.48
CA PHE A 39 3.54 19.42 22.52
C PHE A 39 3.47 20.94 22.74
N GLU A 40 4.55 21.62 22.41
CA GLU A 40 4.65 23.09 22.45
C GLU A 40 4.13 23.73 21.16
N ARG A 41 4.39 23.08 20.02
CA ARG A 41 4.05 23.52 18.67
C ARG A 41 3.61 22.34 17.81
N VAL A 42 2.55 22.53 17.01
CA VAL A 42 2.10 21.48 16.07
C VAL A 42 3.02 21.37 14.87
N LEU A 43 3.51 22.48 14.35
CA LEU A 43 4.34 22.53 13.13
C LEU A 43 5.50 23.52 13.30
N ASP A 44 6.69 23.07 12.96
CA ASP A 44 7.89 23.89 12.86
C ASP A 44 8.48 23.77 11.45
N LEU A 45 8.61 24.89 10.76
CA LEU A 45 9.16 25.03 9.42
C LEU A 45 10.52 25.75 9.41
N SER A 46 11.22 25.82 10.54
CA SER A 46 12.53 26.49 10.62
C SER A 46 13.59 25.91 9.67
N HIS A 47 13.41 24.65 9.23
CA HIS A 47 14.26 23.97 8.28
C HIS A 47 13.67 23.87 6.86
N GLY A 48 12.67 24.73 6.55
CA GLY A 48 11.93 24.72 5.29
C GLY A 48 10.71 23.77 5.28
N PRO A 49 9.78 23.98 4.35
CA PRO A 49 8.58 23.15 4.21
C PRO A 49 8.90 21.71 3.77
N GLU A 50 10.06 21.44 3.19
CA GLU A 50 10.53 20.11 2.79
C GLU A 50 10.99 19.25 3.98
N ARG A 51 11.27 19.91 5.14
CA ARG A 51 11.74 19.27 6.39
C ARG A 51 10.91 19.73 7.59
N PRO A 52 9.57 19.55 7.55
CA PRO A 52 8.69 19.95 8.64
C PRO A 52 8.95 19.08 9.87
N ARG A 53 8.81 19.68 11.06
CA ARG A 53 8.74 18.94 12.32
C ARG A 53 7.35 19.10 12.91
N TRP A 54 6.75 17.98 13.28
CA TRP A 54 5.38 17.93 13.76
C TRP A 54 5.32 17.67 15.27
N PHE A 55 4.36 18.29 15.95
CA PHE A 55 4.09 18.14 17.39
C PHE A 55 5.34 18.30 18.28
N VAL A 56 6.13 19.32 17.97
CA VAL A 56 7.44 19.60 18.60
C VAL A 56 7.32 19.77 20.11
N GLY A 57 8.23 19.13 20.86
CA GLY A 57 8.25 19.13 22.32
C GLY A 57 7.32 18.10 22.95
N GLY A 58 6.42 17.48 22.17
CA GLY A 58 5.56 16.40 22.64
C GLY A 58 6.29 15.07 22.81
N LYS A 59 5.71 14.17 23.61
CA LYS A 59 6.09 12.76 23.70
C LYS A 59 4.85 11.91 23.54
N LEU A 60 4.93 10.86 22.73
CA LEU A 60 3.82 9.93 22.52
C LEU A 60 4.32 8.51 22.26
N ASN A 61 3.41 7.56 22.41
CA ASN A 61 3.53 6.24 21.81
C ASN A 61 2.25 5.97 21.02
N ILE A 62 2.37 5.87 19.71
CA ILE A 62 1.17 5.74 18.85
C ILE A 62 0.40 4.44 19.11
N ALA A 63 1.09 3.37 19.56
CA ALA A 63 0.43 2.11 19.91
C ALA A 63 -0.50 2.26 21.12
N GLU A 64 -0.19 3.14 22.09
CA GLU A 64 -1.12 3.44 23.18
C GLU A 64 -2.40 4.07 22.68
N SER A 65 -2.32 4.97 21.70
CA SER A 65 -3.51 5.57 21.09
C SER A 65 -4.35 4.50 20.37
N CYS A 66 -3.70 3.58 19.64
CA CYS A 66 -4.38 2.44 18.99
C CYS A 66 -5.13 1.53 19.97
N LEU A 67 -4.59 1.35 21.18
CA LEU A 67 -5.11 0.45 22.22
C LEU A 67 -6.00 1.17 23.25
N SER A 68 -6.39 2.41 22.98
CA SER A 68 -7.08 3.27 23.96
C SER A 68 -8.62 3.20 23.89
N GLY A 69 -9.18 2.40 23.00
CA GLY A 69 -10.64 2.19 22.90
C GLY A 69 -11.22 1.49 24.13
N PRO A 70 -12.56 1.41 24.24
CA PRO A 70 -13.22 0.64 25.30
C PRO A 70 -12.76 -0.83 25.26
N ALA A 71 -12.40 -1.38 26.41
CA ALA A 71 -11.76 -2.71 26.49
C ALA A 71 -12.60 -3.85 25.89
N ASN A 72 -13.94 -3.71 25.96
CA ASN A 72 -14.87 -4.74 25.45
C ASN A 72 -15.25 -4.56 23.98
N ASP A 73 -14.84 -3.46 23.32
CA ASP A 73 -15.09 -3.27 21.91
C ASP A 73 -14.26 -4.27 21.09
N THR A 74 -14.79 -4.75 20.00
CA THR A 74 -14.07 -5.66 19.10
C THR A 74 -13.01 -4.90 18.33
N ALA A 75 -11.74 -5.25 18.53
CA ALA A 75 -10.61 -4.70 17.77
C ALA A 75 -10.39 -5.46 16.47
N ILE A 76 -10.44 -6.79 16.50
CA ILE A 76 -10.16 -7.65 15.35
C ILE A 76 -11.21 -8.76 15.26
N ILE A 77 -11.69 -9.02 14.04
CA ILE A 77 -12.39 -10.26 13.67
C ILE A 77 -11.45 -11.00 12.70
N THR A 78 -11.15 -12.26 12.97
CA THR A 78 -10.25 -13.04 12.11
C THR A 78 -10.84 -14.38 11.74
N ARG A 79 -10.63 -14.82 10.49
CA ARG A 79 -10.83 -16.21 10.08
C ARG A 79 -9.46 -16.85 9.86
N ARG A 80 -9.19 -17.84 10.69
CA ARG A 80 -7.95 -18.62 10.66
C ARG A 80 -7.92 -19.57 9.46
N SER A 81 -6.73 -20.03 9.11
CA SER A 81 -6.51 -20.99 8.01
C SER A 81 -7.21 -22.34 8.20
N ASP A 82 -7.61 -22.68 9.43
CA ASP A 82 -8.43 -23.87 9.76
C ASP A 82 -9.94 -23.62 9.67
N GLY A 83 -10.36 -22.42 9.25
CA GLY A 83 -11.75 -22.02 9.06
C GLY A 83 -12.44 -21.44 10.30
N ARG A 84 -11.81 -21.47 11.49
CA ARG A 84 -12.39 -20.86 12.70
C ARG A 84 -12.43 -19.36 12.59
N THR A 85 -13.57 -18.76 12.96
CA THR A 85 -13.71 -17.31 13.09
C THR A 85 -13.72 -16.95 14.57
N GLU A 86 -12.93 -15.95 14.92
CA GLU A 86 -12.79 -15.45 16.29
C GLU A 86 -12.81 -13.92 16.31
N ALA A 87 -13.29 -13.36 17.40
CA ALA A 87 -13.25 -11.94 17.68
C ALA A 87 -12.30 -11.68 18.85
N VAL A 88 -11.50 -10.63 18.74
CA VAL A 88 -10.54 -10.20 19.76
C VAL A 88 -10.91 -8.79 20.18
N SER A 89 -11.12 -8.58 21.47
CA SER A 89 -11.44 -7.27 22.03
C SER A 89 -10.22 -6.35 22.08
N VAL A 90 -10.46 -5.05 22.24
CA VAL A 90 -9.39 -4.06 22.47
C VAL A 90 -8.57 -4.41 23.70
N GLY A 91 -9.22 -4.86 24.79
CA GLY A 91 -8.54 -5.28 26.02
C GLY A 91 -7.64 -6.49 25.81
N GLU A 92 -8.11 -7.51 25.09
CA GLU A 92 -7.30 -8.71 24.76
C GLU A 92 -6.12 -8.35 23.84
N LEU A 93 -6.34 -7.53 22.82
CA LEU A 93 -5.26 -7.06 21.94
C LEU A 93 -4.24 -6.23 22.72
N ALA A 94 -4.68 -5.37 23.65
CA ALA A 94 -3.81 -4.58 24.48
C ALA A 94 -2.96 -5.46 25.42
N SER A 95 -3.57 -6.46 26.07
CA SER A 95 -2.86 -7.42 26.91
C SER A 95 -1.82 -8.20 26.09
N LEU A 96 -2.21 -8.73 24.92
CA LEU A 96 -1.31 -9.49 24.05
C LEU A 96 -0.15 -8.62 23.55
N SER A 97 -0.41 -7.35 23.19
CA SER A 97 0.63 -6.40 22.73
C SER A 97 1.62 -6.04 23.84
N ARG A 98 1.16 -5.84 25.08
CA ARG A 98 2.02 -5.59 26.24
C ARG A 98 2.88 -6.80 26.60
N ARG A 99 2.29 -8.00 26.56
CA ARG A 99 3.04 -9.25 26.74
C ARG A 99 4.11 -9.41 25.65
N ALA A 100 3.80 -9.06 24.41
CA ALA A 100 4.78 -9.05 23.32
C ALA A 100 5.91 -8.05 23.59
N ALA A 101 5.60 -6.83 24.03
CA ALA A 101 6.59 -5.82 24.40
C ALA A 101 7.53 -6.32 25.52
N ALA A 102 6.97 -6.92 26.57
CA ALA A 102 7.74 -7.51 27.66
C ALA A 102 8.60 -8.69 27.18
N GLY A 103 8.09 -9.53 26.29
CA GLY A 103 8.85 -10.61 25.66
C GLY A 103 10.02 -10.08 24.82
N PHE A 104 9.82 -9.03 24.02
CA PHE A 104 10.90 -8.36 23.28
C PHE A 104 11.96 -7.79 24.22
N ALA A 105 11.55 -7.10 25.28
CA ALA A 105 12.48 -6.57 26.30
C ALA A 105 13.29 -7.69 26.97
N ALA A 106 12.66 -8.80 27.35
CA ALA A 106 13.32 -9.97 27.90
C ALA A 106 14.28 -10.65 26.91
N ALA A 107 13.98 -10.59 25.61
CA ALA A 107 14.85 -11.05 24.54
C ALA A 107 16.05 -10.10 24.24
N GLY A 108 16.15 -8.97 24.97
CA GLY A 108 17.23 -8.00 24.86
C GLY A 108 17.01 -6.90 23.81
N ILE A 109 15.80 -6.78 23.26
CA ILE A 109 15.42 -5.67 22.39
C ILE A 109 15.22 -4.44 23.25
N ARG A 110 15.70 -3.29 22.79
CA ARG A 110 15.65 -2.01 23.47
C ARG A 110 14.97 -0.94 22.60
N GLN A 111 14.65 0.19 23.20
CA GLN A 111 14.20 1.37 22.47
C GLN A 111 15.19 1.72 21.34
N GLY A 112 14.67 1.94 20.12
CA GLY A 112 15.44 2.21 18.92
C GLY A 112 16.01 0.97 18.21
N ASP A 113 15.74 -0.24 18.70
CA ASP A 113 16.11 -1.48 17.99
C ASP A 113 15.04 -1.89 16.96
N GLY A 114 15.50 -2.50 15.86
CA GLY A 114 14.64 -3.03 14.80
C GLY A 114 14.25 -4.49 15.03
N VAL A 115 12.95 -4.79 14.92
CA VAL A 115 12.39 -6.14 14.88
C VAL A 115 11.73 -6.38 13.55
N ALA A 116 12.18 -7.38 12.79
CA ALA A 116 11.52 -7.70 11.52
C ALA A 116 10.24 -8.52 11.75
N ILE A 117 9.21 -8.22 10.97
CA ILE A 117 7.99 -9.03 10.92
C ILE A 117 7.85 -9.56 9.50
N VAL A 118 7.91 -10.90 9.37
CA VAL A 118 7.85 -11.63 8.10
C VAL A 118 6.77 -12.71 8.24
N THR A 119 5.51 -12.32 8.13
CA THR A 119 4.36 -13.20 8.35
C THR A 119 3.09 -12.65 7.70
N MET A 120 2.07 -13.48 7.53
CA MET A 120 0.74 -13.03 7.15
C MET A 120 0.14 -12.11 8.21
N MET A 121 -0.86 -11.32 7.80
CA MET A 121 -1.70 -10.57 8.75
C MET A 121 -2.47 -11.55 9.63
N SER A 122 -2.25 -11.45 10.93
CA SER A 122 -2.95 -12.22 11.96
C SER A 122 -3.05 -11.40 13.24
N VAL A 123 -3.80 -11.86 14.22
CA VAL A 123 -3.89 -11.22 15.55
C VAL A 123 -2.50 -11.11 16.18
N GLU A 124 -1.73 -12.19 16.11
CA GLU A 124 -0.37 -12.26 16.66
C GLU A 124 0.58 -11.27 15.97
N ALA A 125 0.46 -11.15 14.63
CA ALA A 125 1.27 -10.21 13.85
C ALA A 125 0.96 -8.75 14.23
N VAL A 126 -0.31 -8.40 14.40
CA VAL A 126 -0.74 -7.06 14.86
C VAL A 126 -0.27 -6.81 16.30
N ALA A 127 -0.42 -7.79 17.20
CA ALA A 127 0.04 -7.67 18.58
C ALA A 127 1.57 -7.53 18.67
N ALA A 128 2.33 -8.31 17.88
CA ALA A 128 3.78 -8.17 17.80
C ALA A 128 4.19 -6.79 17.27
N TYR A 129 3.51 -6.31 16.22
CA TYR A 129 3.74 -4.99 15.65
C TYR A 129 3.56 -3.89 16.71
N LEU A 130 2.40 -3.86 17.38
CA LEU A 130 2.11 -2.90 18.44
C LEU A 130 3.05 -3.08 19.65
N GLY A 131 3.42 -4.31 19.99
CA GLY A 131 4.36 -4.61 21.07
C GLY A 131 5.76 -4.04 20.84
N VAL A 132 6.28 -4.08 19.63
CA VAL A 132 7.55 -3.43 19.25
C VAL A 132 7.44 -1.92 19.44
N LEU A 133 6.32 -1.31 19.04
CA LEU A 133 6.10 0.12 19.19
C LEU A 133 5.95 0.53 20.68
N LEU A 134 5.24 -0.27 21.48
CA LEU A 134 5.12 -0.01 22.93
C LEU A 134 6.50 0.03 23.61
N LEU A 135 7.42 -0.84 23.19
CA LEU A 135 8.81 -0.84 23.65
C LEU A 135 9.62 0.39 23.19
N GLY A 136 9.12 1.14 22.20
CA GLY A 136 9.86 2.22 21.53
C GLY A 136 10.85 1.73 20.48
N GLY A 137 10.75 0.48 20.05
CA GLY A 137 11.46 -0.08 18.90
C GLY A 137 10.78 0.26 17.58
N TYR A 138 11.36 -0.20 16.48
CA TYR A 138 10.74 -0.08 15.17
C TYR A 138 10.61 -1.43 14.47
N VAL A 139 9.54 -1.56 13.68
CA VAL A 139 9.30 -2.75 12.87
C VAL A 139 10.03 -2.62 11.55
N VAL A 140 10.74 -3.68 11.15
CA VAL A 140 11.23 -3.86 9.78
C VAL A 140 10.19 -4.70 9.05
N SER A 141 9.35 -4.04 8.28
CA SER A 141 8.19 -4.65 7.61
C SER A 141 8.62 -5.37 6.34
N VAL A 142 8.47 -6.69 6.32
CA VAL A 142 8.91 -7.54 5.21
C VAL A 142 7.77 -8.44 4.75
N PRO A 143 7.37 -8.35 3.46
CA PRO A 143 6.33 -9.24 2.94
C PRO A 143 6.74 -10.71 3.02
N GLU A 144 5.82 -11.55 3.45
CA GLU A 144 6.02 -12.99 3.60
C GLU A 144 6.17 -13.74 2.27
N THR A 145 5.82 -13.09 1.17
CA THR A 145 5.92 -13.66 -0.18
C THR A 145 7.31 -13.58 -0.80
N LEU A 146 8.23 -12.81 -0.18
CA LEU A 146 9.56 -12.57 -0.71
C LEU A 146 10.45 -13.82 -0.72
N PRO A 147 11.33 -13.99 -1.71
CA PRO A 147 12.41 -14.98 -1.67
C PRO A 147 13.48 -14.63 -0.61
N ALA A 148 14.28 -15.61 -0.21
CA ALA A 148 15.24 -15.46 0.88
C ALA A 148 16.24 -14.30 0.69
N ASP A 149 16.73 -14.07 -0.52
CA ASP A 149 17.69 -12.99 -0.80
C ASP A 149 17.08 -11.61 -0.63
N GLU A 150 15.82 -11.45 -1.01
CA GLU A 150 15.07 -10.21 -0.83
C GLU A 150 14.74 -9.95 0.65
N ILE A 151 14.44 -11.01 1.41
CA ILE A 151 14.29 -10.93 2.87
C ILE A 151 15.63 -10.51 3.49
N ARG A 152 16.74 -11.18 3.13
CA ARG A 152 18.10 -10.86 3.63
C ARG A 152 18.46 -9.40 3.43
N THR A 153 18.19 -8.87 2.24
CA THR A 153 18.45 -7.46 1.91
C THR A 153 17.72 -6.52 2.85
N ARG A 154 16.43 -6.78 3.13
CA ARG A 154 15.61 -5.94 4.03
C ARG A 154 16.01 -6.07 5.49
N LEU A 155 16.33 -7.28 5.95
CA LEU A 155 16.87 -7.50 7.31
C LEU A 155 18.16 -6.69 7.52
N ARG A 156 19.06 -6.72 6.53
CA ARG A 156 20.32 -5.97 6.56
C ARG A 156 20.11 -4.45 6.58
N ILE A 157 19.31 -3.94 5.64
CA ILE A 157 19.05 -2.48 5.53
C ILE A 157 18.28 -1.98 6.74
N GLY A 158 17.32 -2.76 7.22
CA GLY A 158 16.50 -2.43 8.38
C GLY A 158 17.17 -2.73 9.73
N HIS A 159 18.41 -3.23 9.76
CA HIS A 159 19.15 -3.58 10.98
C HIS A 159 18.33 -4.42 11.96
N ALA A 160 17.62 -5.45 11.45
CA ALA A 160 16.78 -6.31 12.27
C ALA A 160 17.61 -7.12 13.28
N ARG A 161 17.30 -7.01 14.58
CA ARG A 161 17.96 -7.75 15.67
C ARG A 161 17.23 -9.03 16.06
N LEU A 162 15.94 -9.12 15.73
CA LEU A 162 15.07 -10.25 15.96
C LEU A 162 14.07 -10.33 14.80
N VAL A 163 13.60 -11.53 14.49
CA VAL A 163 12.58 -11.74 13.46
C VAL A 163 11.36 -12.42 14.09
N VAL A 164 10.18 -11.90 13.80
CA VAL A 164 8.89 -12.56 14.07
C VAL A 164 8.42 -13.17 12.75
N THR A 165 8.12 -14.47 12.74
CA THR A 165 7.70 -15.19 11.54
C THR A 165 6.69 -16.30 11.85
N GLN A 166 6.24 -17.03 10.83
CA GLN A 166 5.41 -18.22 10.96
C GLN A 166 6.22 -19.48 10.61
N ASP A 167 5.83 -20.62 11.19
CA ASP A 167 6.40 -21.91 10.79
C ASP A 167 6.10 -22.21 9.32
N VAL A 168 4.83 -22.16 8.93
CA VAL A 168 4.38 -22.40 7.55
C VAL A 168 3.28 -21.40 7.15
N LEU A 169 3.22 -21.08 5.87
CA LEU A 169 2.08 -20.38 5.24
C LEU A 169 1.16 -21.39 4.58
N VAL A 170 -0.13 -21.22 4.74
CA VAL A 170 -1.15 -21.96 3.99
C VAL A 170 -1.85 -20.99 3.04
N ARG A 171 -1.77 -21.24 1.75
CA ARG A 171 -2.44 -20.40 0.72
C ARG A 171 -2.81 -21.29 -0.47
N GLY A 172 -4.06 -21.20 -0.94
CA GLY A 172 -4.54 -22.00 -2.07
C GLY A 172 -4.45 -23.51 -1.81
N GLY A 173 -4.65 -23.96 -0.57
CA GLY A 173 -4.49 -25.38 -0.17
C GLY A 173 -3.03 -25.88 -0.17
N LYS A 174 -2.04 -25.03 -0.46
CA LYS A 174 -0.61 -25.35 -0.45
C LYS A 174 0.06 -24.82 0.81
N THR A 175 1.02 -25.58 1.32
CA THR A 175 1.86 -25.22 2.47
C THR A 175 3.24 -24.78 2.01
N TYR A 176 3.69 -23.62 2.49
CA TYR A 176 5.00 -23.04 2.18
C TYR A 176 5.81 -22.90 3.47
N PRO A 177 7.05 -23.41 3.54
CA PRO A 177 7.89 -23.34 4.74
C PRO A 177 8.47 -21.91 4.88
N LEU A 178 7.78 -21.04 5.61
CA LEU A 178 8.20 -19.65 5.75
C LEU A 178 9.40 -19.52 6.69
N TYR A 179 9.38 -20.23 7.82
CA TYR A 179 10.50 -20.22 8.77
C TYR A 179 11.82 -20.64 8.10
N ASP A 180 11.82 -21.73 7.33
CA ASP A 180 13.03 -22.20 6.63
C ASP A 180 13.54 -21.13 5.64
N ARG A 181 12.62 -20.44 4.96
CA ARG A 181 12.98 -19.34 4.04
C ARG A 181 13.59 -18.16 4.79
N VAL A 182 13.04 -17.80 5.94
CA VAL A 182 13.54 -16.73 6.81
C VAL A 182 14.93 -17.10 7.36
N LYS A 183 15.14 -18.34 7.76
CA LYS A 183 16.47 -18.81 8.21
C LYS A 183 17.49 -18.85 7.07
N ALA A 184 17.09 -19.30 5.88
CA ALA A 184 17.93 -19.24 4.67
C ALA A 184 18.31 -17.79 4.29
N ALA A 185 17.49 -16.80 4.67
CA ALA A 185 17.82 -15.38 4.54
C ALA A 185 18.90 -14.91 5.54
N GLY A 186 19.36 -15.75 6.45
CA GLY A 186 20.32 -15.38 7.49
C GLY A 186 19.69 -14.57 8.63
N ALA A 187 18.41 -14.83 8.92
CA ALA A 187 17.71 -14.16 10.01
C ALA A 187 18.41 -14.38 11.36
N PRO A 188 18.47 -13.37 12.22
CA PRO A 188 18.89 -13.53 13.61
C PRO A 188 17.88 -14.42 14.36
N ARG A 189 17.95 -14.44 15.70
CA ARG A 189 16.99 -15.17 16.53
C ARG A 189 15.54 -14.90 16.09
N ALA A 190 14.73 -15.95 15.99
CA ALA A 190 13.35 -15.88 15.54
C ALA A 190 12.34 -16.21 16.65
N VAL A 191 11.20 -15.51 16.62
CA VAL A 191 9.97 -15.84 17.35
C VAL A 191 8.97 -16.35 16.32
N VAL A 192 8.47 -17.58 16.53
CA VAL A 192 7.74 -18.31 15.49
C VAL A 192 6.28 -18.52 15.89
N PHE A 193 5.35 -17.98 15.11
CA PHE A 193 3.95 -18.35 15.19
C PHE A 193 3.75 -19.76 14.64
N THR A 194 2.96 -20.57 15.31
CA THR A 194 2.71 -21.95 14.90
C THR A 194 1.32 -22.08 14.26
N ALA A 195 1.25 -22.74 13.12
CA ALA A 195 -0.02 -23.09 12.49
C ALA A 195 -0.65 -24.29 13.25
N GLY A 196 -1.32 -23.99 14.36
CA GLY A 196 -1.89 -24.96 15.28
C GLY A 196 -1.17 -25.03 16.65
N ALA A 197 -1.46 -26.05 17.46
CA ALA A 197 -0.99 -26.14 18.85
C ALA A 197 0.53 -26.39 19.00
N ARG A 198 1.20 -26.87 17.96
CA ARG A 198 2.65 -27.11 17.94
C ARG A 198 3.24 -26.80 16.58
N SER A 199 4.47 -26.31 16.56
CA SER A 199 5.22 -26.14 15.31
C SER A 199 5.32 -27.44 14.52
N LYS A 200 5.10 -27.37 13.21
CA LYS A 200 5.23 -28.50 12.29
C LYS A 200 6.67 -28.75 11.86
N ILE A 201 7.58 -27.86 12.22
CA ILE A 201 9.00 -27.91 11.87
C ILE A 201 9.86 -27.73 13.11
N PRO A 202 11.06 -28.36 13.17
CA PRO A 202 12.00 -28.14 14.26
C PRO A 202 12.56 -26.71 14.20
N LEU A 203 12.58 -26.02 15.33
CA LEU A 203 13.21 -24.71 15.46
C LEU A 203 14.72 -24.85 15.69
N GLU A 204 15.50 -23.91 15.17
CA GLU A 204 16.94 -23.82 15.46
C GLU A 204 17.19 -23.43 16.93
N ILE A 205 18.38 -23.75 17.42
CA ILE A 205 18.79 -23.42 18.80
C ILE A 205 18.76 -21.90 18.99
N GLY A 206 18.02 -21.45 20.01
CA GLY A 206 17.84 -20.04 20.34
C GLY A 206 16.55 -19.41 19.79
N ASP A 207 15.91 -20.04 18.81
CA ASP A 207 14.59 -19.63 18.36
C ASP A 207 13.51 -20.18 19.29
N VAL A 208 12.39 -19.48 19.40
CA VAL A 208 11.31 -19.81 20.33
C VAL A 208 9.95 -19.73 19.66
N THR A 209 8.99 -20.50 20.16
CA THR A 209 7.60 -20.34 19.74
C THR A 209 7.00 -19.07 20.31
N TRP A 210 5.96 -18.54 19.68
CA TRP A 210 5.24 -17.37 20.18
C TRP A 210 4.68 -17.59 21.60
N SER A 211 4.15 -18.77 21.88
CA SER A 211 3.62 -19.13 23.20
C SER A 211 4.67 -19.11 24.30
N ASP A 212 5.88 -19.58 24.00
CA ASP A 212 6.99 -19.62 24.95
C ASP A 212 7.68 -18.25 25.10
N PHE A 213 7.54 -17.40 24.07
CA PHE A 213 8.09 -16.04 24.06
C PHE A 213 7.30 -15.09 24.95
N LEU A 214 5.99 -15.27 25.05
CA LEU A 214 5.11 -14.38 25.79
C LEU A 214 5.17 -14.62 27.31
N PRO A 215 5.52 -13.65 28.14
CA PRO A 215 5.34 -13.77 29.59
C PRO A 215 3.86 -13.87 29.95
N VAL A 216 3.57 -14.38 31.13
CA VAL A 216 2.18 -14.50 31.63
C VAL A 216 1.61 -13.12 32.01
N ASP A 217 2.45 -12.28 32.62
CA ASP A 217 2.09 -10.92 33.03
C ASP A 217 2.03 -9.97 31.83
N ASP A 218 1.00 -9.14 31.81
CA ASP A 218 0.78 -8.11 30.79
C ASP A 218 1.14 -6.69 31.25
N GLN A 219 1.79 -6.56 32.39
CA GLN A 219 2.27 -5.27 32.88
C GLN A 219 3.47 -4.81 32.05
N PHE A 220 3.31 -3.70 31.34
CA PHE A 220 4.36 -3.07 30.56
C PHE A 220 4.10 -1.58 30.43
N ASP A 221 5.08 -0.76 30.80
CA ASP A 221 5.00 0.68 30.66
C ASP A 221 5.51 1.11 29.28
N PRO A 222 4.64 1.71 28.43
CA PRO A 222 5.02 2.15 27.09
C PRO A 222 6.11 3.22 27.10
N ALA A 223 7.06 3.13 26.17
CA ALA A 223 8.09 4.14 26.01
C ALA A 223 7.50 5.47 25.51
N ALA A 224 7.80 6.58 26.18
CA ALA A 224 7.44 7.92 25.72
C ALA A 224 8.48 8.39 24.70
N CYS A 225 8.11 8.42 23.41
CA CYS A 225 8.99 8.70 22.28
C CYS A 225 8.80 10.11 21.73
N ASP A 226 9.83 10.65 21.06
CA ASP A 226 9.70 11.86 20.27
C ASP A 226 8.79 11.61 19.05
N PRO A 227 8.06 12.61 18.57
CA PRO A 227 7.17 12.50 17.42
C PRO A 227 7.83 12.00 16.15
N ASP A 228 9.12 12.31 15.95
CA ASP A 228 9.95 11.93 14.81
C ASP A 228 10.76 10.63 15.02
N THR A 229 10.52 9.91 16.13
CA THR A 229 11.12 8.59 16.37
C THR A 229 10.55 7.57 15.39
N CYS A 230 11.44 6.79 14.76
CA CYS A 230 11.07 5.74 13.81
C CYS A 230 10.25 4.64 14.51
N ILE A 231 9.17 4.23 13.89
CA ILE A 231 8.29 3.12 14.34
C ILE A 231 8.25 1.97 13.34
N ASN A 232 8.48 2.25 12.06
CA ASN A 232 8.37 1.24 11.01
C ASN A 232 9.29 1.58 9.85
N VAL A 233 9.83 0.57 9.20
CA VAL A 233 10.59 0.70 7.96
C VAL A 233 9.88 -0.11 6.88
N LEU A 234 9.31 0.58 5.91
CA LEU A 234 8.75 0.00 4.70
C LEU A 234 9.74 0.07 3.55
N PHE A 235 9.56 -0.80 2.58
CA PHE A 235 10.43 -0.85 1.42
C PHE A 235 9.62 -0.67 0.14
N SER A 236 10.05 0.27 -0.70
CA SER A 236 9.51 0.40 -2.05
C SER A 236 10.53 -0.09 -3.08
N SER A 237 10.02 -0.67 -4.17
CA SER A 237 10.87 -1.06 -5.30
C SER A 237 11.60 0.17 -5.86
N GLY A 238 12.93 0.17 -5.78
CA GLY A 238 13.74 1.12 -6.50
C GLY A 238 13.89 0.67 -7.96
N THR A 239 13.97 1.61 -8.88
CA THR A 239 14.27 1.30 -10.29
C THR A 239 15.72 0.82 -10.49
N THR A 240 16.61 1.00 -9.49
CA THR A 240 18.02 0.63 -9.56
C THR A 240 18.51 0.11 -8.21
N GLY A 241 18.89 -1.19 -8.13
CA GLY A 241 19.55 -1.78 -6.97
C GLY A 241 18.64 -2.05 -5.77
N ASP A 242 19.18 -1.94 -4.55
CA ASP A 242 18.49 -2.19 -3.28
C ASP A 242 17.19 -1.37 -3.16
N PRO A 243 16.12 -1.91 -2.54
CA PRO A 243 14.88 -1.18 -2.34
C PRO A 243 15.09 0.05 -1.46
N LYS A 244 14.30 1.12 -1.70
CA LYS A 244 14.31 2.30 -0.84
C LYS A 244 13.71 1.94 0.51
N ALA A 245 14.43 2.21 1.60
CA ALA A 245 13.96 1.99 2.96
C ALA A 245 13.36 3.29 3.51
N ILE A 246 12.06 3.28 3.73
CA ILE A 246 11.22 4.43 4.06
C ILE A 246 10.83 4.33 5.53
N PRO A 247 11.38 5.14 6.43
CA PRO A 247 10.98 5.15 7.83
C PRO A 247 9.66 5.89 8.01
N TRP A 248 8.75 5.29 8.78
CA TRP A 248 7.60 5.94 9.37
C TRP A 248 7.92 6.33 10.82
N GLU A 249 7.42 7.45 11.25
CA GLU A 249 7.63 8.03 12.57
C GLU A 249 6.34 7.96 13.39
N HIS A 250 6.39 8.23 14.70
CA HIS A 250 5.20 8.18 15.56
C HIS A 250 4.05 9.09 15.12
N VAL A 251 4.34 10.18 14.39
CA VAL A 251 3.30 11.06 13.80
C VAL A 251 2.75 10.56 12.48
N THR A 252 3.47 9.68 11.78
CA THR A 252 3.09 9.19 10.45
C THR A 252 1.72 8.49 10.44
N PRO A 253 1.32 7.68 11.45
CA PRO A 253 0.00 7.08 11.52
C PRO A 253 -1.17 8.07 11.58
N ILE A 254 -0.94 9.32 11.99
CA ILE A 254 -1.98 10.37 11.99
C ILE A 254 -2.43 10.64 10.54
N LYS A 255 -1.51 10.57 9.57
CA LYS A 255 -1.86 10.65 8.13
C LYS A 255 -2.70 9.45 7.70
N ALA A 256 -2.24 8.23 7.97
CA ALA A 256 -2.94 7.01 7.58
C ALA A 256 -4.36 6.94 8.16
N ALA A 257 -4.50 7.21 9.47
CA ALA A 257 -5.79 7.21 10.14
C ALA A 257 -6.66 8.41 9.74
N GLY A 258 -6.05 9.58 9.50
CA GLY A 258 -6.74 10.76 9.00
C GLY A 258 -7.32 10.52 7.60
N ASP A 259 -6.61 9.82 6.72
CA ASP A 259 -7.13 9.43 5.42
C ASP A 259 -8.34 8.48 5.56
N GLY A 260 -8.27 7.54 6.50
CA GLY A 260 -9.39 6.69 6.88
C GLY A 260 -10.59 7.51 7.36
N HIS A 261 -10.36 8.51 8.22
CA HIS A 261 -11.39 9.37 8.79
C HIS A 261 -12.06 10.28 7.75
N TRP A 262 -11.25 11.05 7.00
CA TRP A 262 -11.75 12.12 6.15
C TRP A 262 -12.23 11.66 4.77
N HIS A 263 -11.68 10.55 4.23
CA HIS A 263 -12.00 10.07 2.88
C HIS A 263 -12.76 8.74 2.87
N HIS A 264 -12.37 7.79 3.71
CA HIS A 264 -13.07 6.51 3.83
C HIS A 264 -14.24 6.58 4.82
N ASP A 265 -14.44 7.73 5.46
CA ASP A 265 -15.52 7.96 6.43
C ASP A 265 -15.57 6.87 7.51
N LEU A 266 -14.39 6.39 7.95
CA LEU A 266 -14.31 5.39 9.00
C LEU A 266 -14.85 5.93 10.32
N ARG A 267 -15.70 5.14 10.98
CA ARG A 267 -16.41 5.51 12.22
C ARG A 267 -16.30 4.38 13.24
N PRO A 268 -16.46 4.68 14.54
CA PRO A 268 -16.66 3.65 15.54
C PRO A 268 -17.82 2.73 15.15
N GLY A 269 -17.57 1.42 15.19
CA GLY A 269 -18.54 0.39 14.79
C GLY A 269 -18.44 -0.07 13.33
N ASP A 270 -17.63 0.59 12.49
CA ASP A 270 -17.30 0.05 11.17
C ASP A 270 -16.45 -1.21 11.29
N VAL A 271 -16.55 -2.09 10.29
CA VAL A 271 -15.68 -3.25 10.12
C VAL A 271 -14.87 -3.04 8.83
N LEU A 272 -13.57 -2.79 9.00
CA LEU A 272 -12.64 -2.50 7.92
C LEU A 272 -11.88 -3.77 7.53
N CYS A 273 -11.99 -4.18 6.28
CA CYS A 273 -11.23 -5.28 5.70
C CYS A 273 -10.35 -4.78 4.55
N TRP A 274 -9.09 -5.21 4.54
CA TRP A 274 -8.18 -5.00 3.40
C TRP A 274 -7.22 -6.19 3.31
N PRO A 275 -7.33 -7.05 2.27
CA PRO A 275 -6.40 -8.16 2.08
C PRO A 275 -5.00 -7.62 1.74
N THR A 276 -4.11 -7.65 2.73
CA THR A 276 -2.78 -7.07 2.65
C THR A 276 -1.79 -7.79 3.57
N SER A 277 -0.57 -7.29 3.66
CA SER A 277 0.49 -7.76 4.56
C SER A 277 1.13 -6.57 5.26
N LEU A 278 1.66 -6.76 6.47
CA LEU A 278 2.44 -5.73 7.17
C LEU A 278 3.66 -5.25 6.37
N GLY A 279 4.15 -6.07 5.45
CA GLY A 279 5.25 -5.71 4.55
C GLY A 279 4.89 -4.68 3.47
N TRP A 280 3.61 -4.36 3.28
CA TRP A 280 3.10 -3.35 2.34
C TRP A 280 2.50 -2.18 3.08
N MET A 281 2.49 -1.00 2.45
CA MET A 281 1.93 0.23 3.03
C MET A 281 0.53 0.03 3.62
N MET A 282 -0.34 -0.69 2.90
CA MET A 282 -1.72 -0.90 3.34
C MET A 282 -1.84 -1.81 4.57
N GLY A 283 -0.81 -2.57 4.95
CA GLY A 283 -0.80 -3.35 6.18
C GLY A 283 -0.76 -2.46 7.44
N PRO A 284 0.30 -1.69 7.67
CA PRO A 284 0.32 -0.69 8.73
C PRO A 284 -0.82 0.33 8.62
N TRP A 285 -1.19 0.74 7.39
CA TRP A 285 -2.34 1.62 7.17
C TRP A 285 -3.62 1.02 7.74
N LEU A 286 -3.92 -0.26 7.47
CA LEU A 286 -5.08 -0.98 8.00
C LEU A 286 -5.10 -0.99 9.53
N VAL A 287 -3.95 -1.27 10.16
CA VAL A 287 -3.83 -1.28 11.62
C VAL A 287 -4.13 0.11 12.19
N PHE A 288 -3.49 1.14 11.69
CA PHE A 288 -3.66 2.49 12.22
C PHE A 288 -5.02 3.11 11.85
N ALA A 289 -5.46 2.97 10.60
CA ALA A 289 -6.75 3.49 10.16
C ALA A 289 -7.91 2.81 10.91
N GLY A 290 -7.85 1.49 11.11
CA GLY A 290 -8.86 0.76 11.88
C GLY A 290 -8.86 1.18 13.35
N LEU A 291 -7.76 0.97 14.06
CA LEU A 291 -7.73 1.13 15.51
C LEU A 291 -7.87 2.58 15.97
N LEU A 292 -7.25 3.55 15.30
CA LEU A 292 -7.35 4.97 15.66
C LEU A 292 -8.73 5.57 15.37
N ASN A 293 -9.48 5.03 14.39
CA ASN A 293 -10.87 5.39 14.15
C ASN A 293 -11.87 4.55 14.97
N ARG A 294 -11.38 3.66 15.84
CA ARG A 294 -12.21 2.73 16.64
C ARG A 294 -13.09 1.84 15.77
N ALA A 295 -12.60 1.47 14.60
CA ALA A 295 -13.22 0.48 13.73
C ALA A 295 -12.61 -0.90 14.01
N THR A 296 -13.39 -1.95 13.83
CA THR A 296 -12.94 -3.33 13.89
C THR A 296 -12.13 -3.67 12.64
N ILE A 297 -10.98 -4.31 12.78
CA ILE A 297 -10.19 -4.82 11.65
C ILE A 297 -10.61 -6.24 11.36
N ALA A 298 -10.96 -6.56 10.09
CA ALA A 298 -11.27 -7.91 9.65
C ALA A 298 -10.06 -8.52 8.92
N LEU A 299 -9.57 -9.66 9.42
CA LEU A 299 -8.39 -10.37 8.91
C LEU A 299 -8.77 -11.75 8.39
N TYR A 300 -8.25 -12.12 7.23
CA TYR A 300 -8.46 -13.42 6.61
C TYR A 300 -7.13 -14.11 6.33
N GLU A 301 -6.93 -15.29 6.93
CA GLU A 301 -5.73 -16.09 6.73
C GLU A 301 -5.88 -17.02 5.50
N GLY A 302 -6.01 -16.44 4.31
CA GLY A 302 -6.16 -17.16 3.04
C GLY A 302 -5.93 -16.26 1.84
N GLY A 303 -6.24 -16.76 0.65
CA GLY A 303 -6.13 -16.02 -0.61
C GLY A 303 -7.35 -15.11 -0.85
N PRO A 304 -7.15 -13.84 -1.25
CA PRO A 304 -8.28 -12.91 -1.42
C PRO A 304 -9.14 -13.19 -2.67
N VAL A 305 -8.73 -14.08 -3.56
CA VAL A 305 -9.48 -14.48 -4.78
C VAL A 305 -10.24 -15.78 -4.56
N GLU A 306 -10.10 -16.39 -3.38
CA GLU A 306 -10.80 -17.62 -3.03
C GLU A 306 -12.25 -17.33 -2.58
N PRO A 307 -13.22 -18.24 -2.82
CA PRO A 307 -14.60 -18.08 -2.35
C PRO A 307 -14.71 -17.82 -0.85
N GLY A 308 -13.87 -18.49 -0.05
CA GLY A 308 -13.84 -18.33 1.40
C GLY A 308 -13.53 -16.92 1.88
N PHE A 309 -12.85 -16.09 1.09
CA PHE A 309 -12.64 -14.69 1.40
C PHE A 309 -13.95 -13.89 1.27
N CYS A 310 -14.66 -14.04 0.17
CA CYS A 310 -15.95 -13.36 -0.05
C CYS A 310 -17.00 -13.78 0.98
N GLU A 311 -17.03 -15.07 1.36
CA GLU A 311 -17.86 -15.57 2.45
C GLU A 311 -17.47 -14.94 3.79
N PHE A 312 -16.17 -14.81 4.08
CA PHE A 312 -15.70 -14.15 5.29
C PHE A 312 -16.11 -12.68 5.35
N VAL A 313 -16.01 -11.95 4.25
CA VAL A 313 -16.45 -10.54 4.17
C VAL A 313 -17.92 -10.39 4.55
N ARG A 314 -18.78 -11.28 4.03
CA ARG A 314 -20.21 -11.37 4.41
C ARG A 314 -20.38 -11.69 5.89
N ASP A 315 -19.73 -12.75 6.37
CA ASP A 315 -19.94 -13.29 7.72
C ASP A 315 -19.40 -12.35 8.80
N ALA A 316 -18.29 -11.65 8.53
CA ALA A 316 -17.74 -10.63 9.40
C ALA A 316 -18.49 -9.30 9.33
N GLN A 317 -19.54 -9.19 8.48
CA GLN A 317 -20.33 -7.98 8.30
C GLN A 317 -19.45 -6.75 7.98
N VAL A 318 -18.51 -6.93 7.04
CA VAL A 318 -17.58 -5.87 6.63
C VAL A 318 -18.37 -4.69 6.07
N THR A 319 -18.08 -3.48 6.57
CA THR A 319 -18.74 -2.24 6.14
C THR A 319 -17.87 -1.44 5.16
N VAL A 320 -16.55 -1.55 5.28
CA VAL A 320 -15.57 -0.90 4.42
C VAL A 320 -14.60 -1.95 3.89
N LEU A 321 -14.65 -2.21 2.59
CA LEU A 321 -13.80 -3.23 1.96
C LEU A 321 -12.80 -2.60 1.00
N GLY A 322 -11.51 -2.71 1.36
CA GLY A 322 -10.41 -2.34 0.49
C GLY A 322 -9.99 -3.48 -0.43
N VAL A 323 -9.64 -3.14 -1.66
CA VAL A 323 -9.20 -4.10 -2.69
C VAL A 323 -8.05 -3.51 -3.52
N VAL A 324 -7.43 -4.34 -4.33
CA VAL A 324 -6.62 -3.90 -5.47
C VAL A 324 -7.29 -4.33 -6.77
N PRO A 325 -7.10 -3.63 -7.90
CA PRO A 325 -7.78 -3.91 -9.17
C PRO A 325 -7.66 -5.36 -9.63
N SER A 326 -6.49 -5.98 -9.46
CA SER A 326 -6.28 -7.39 -9.83
C SER A 326 -7.12 -8.38 -9.03
N ILE A 327 -7.48 -8.08 -7.78
CA ILE A 327 -8.40 -8.90 -6.97
C ILE A 327 -9.81 -8.79 -7.54
N VAL A 328 -10.29 -7.61 -7.87
CA VAL A 328 -11.63 -7.38 -8.46
C VAL A 328 -11.78 -8.16 -9.77
N ARG A 329 -10.75 -8.07 -10.63
CA ARG A 329 -10.71 -8.85 -11.87
C ARG A 329 -10.72 -10.36 -11.61
N GLY A 330 -10.02 -10.81 -10.56
CA GLY A 330 -10.03 -12.21 -10.12
C GLY A 330 -11.43 -12.65 -9.70
N TRP A 331 -12.16 -11.87 -8.91
CA TRP A 331 -13.54 -12.17 -8.50
C TRP A 331 -14.50 -12.23 -9.69
N ARG A 332 -14.44 -11.24 -10.59
CA ARG A 332 -15.27 -11.19 -11.79
C ARG A 332 -15.07 -12.43 -12.69
N ARG A 333 -13.83 -12.89 -12.83
CA ARG A 333 -13.50 -14.10 -13.60
C ARG A 333 -13.93 -15.40 -12.92
N ALA A 334 -13.77 -15.47 -11.59
CA ALA A 334 -14.08 -16.68 -10.82
C ALA A 334 -15.55 -16.77 -10.41
N GLY A 335 -16.31 -15.65 -10.48
CA GLY A 335 -17.69 -15.60 -9.99
C GLY A 335 -17.84 -15.78 -8.47
N CYS A 336 -16.74 -15.72 -7.70
CA CYS A 336 -16.74 -16.06 -6.28
C CYS A 336 -17.43 -15.03 -5.38
N ALA A 337 -17.69 -13.83 -5.88
CA ALA A 337 -18.41 -12.78 -5.16
C ALA A 337 -19.91 -12.76 -5.47
N GLU A 338 -20.36 -13.55 -6.44
CA GLU A 338 -21.76 -13.55 -6.89
C GLU A 338 -22.68 -14.34 -5.93
N GLY A 339 -23.93 -13.90 -5.81
CA GLY A 339 -24.94 -14.58 -4.98
C GLY A 339 -24.73 -14.44 -3.48
N LEU A 340 -23.73 -13.68 -3.01
CA LEU A 340 -23.52 -13.39 -1.60
C LEU A 340 -24.26 -12.10 -1.20
N ASP A 341 -24.65 -12.01 0.06
CA ASP A 341 -25.20 -10.80 0.64
C ASP A 341 -24.08 -9.79 0.97
N TRP A 342 -24.02 -8.70 0.21
CA TRP A 342 -23.09 -7.60 0.37
C TRP A 342 -23.74 -6.37 1.02
N SER A 343 -24.94 -6.49 1.57
CA SER A 343 -25.74 -5.36 2.09
C SER A 343 -25.05 -4.60 3.23
N ALA A 344 -24.18 -5.25 4.00
CA ALA A 344 -23.38 -4.61 5.04
C ALA A 344 -22.33 -3.64 4.48
N ILE A 345 -21.86 -3.85 3.24
CA ILE A 345 -20.86 -2.96 2.61
C ILE A 345 -21.46 -1.56 2.40
N ARG A 346 -20.85 -0.59 3.03
CA ARG A 346 -21.18 0.83 2.91
C ARG A 346 -20.39 1.49 1.79
N LEU A 347 -19.14 1.12 1.64
CA LEU A 347 -18.27 1.56 0.56
C LEU A 347 -17.15 0.53 0.28
N PHE A 348 -16.66 0.58 -0.93
CA PHE A 348 -15.42 -0.07 -1.32
C PHE A 348 -14.28 0.96 -1.35
N SER A 349 -13.05 0.50 -1.25
CA SER A 349 -11.87 1.31 -1.52
C SER A 349 -10.88 0.57 -2.41
N SER A 350 -10.06 1.32 -3.15
CA SER A 350 -9.07 0.72 -4.02
C SER A 350 -7.79 1.53 -4.10
N SER A 351 -6.67 0.81 -4.13
CA SER A 351 -5.34 1.40 -4.25
C SER A 351 -4.35 0.42 -4.90
N GLY A 352 -3.15 0.92 -5.23
CA GLY A 352 -1.98 0.12 -5.59
C GLY A 352 -1.74 -0.08 -7.07
N GLU A 353 -2.77 -0.08 -7.90
CA GLU A 353 -2.71 -0.25 -9.36
C GLU A 353 -3.68 0.71 -10.04
N PRO A 354 -3.46 1.11 -11.31
CA PRO A 354 -4.48 1.76 -12.11
C PRO A 354 -5.71 0.86 -12.25
N SER A 355 -6.89 1.42 -12.02
CA SER A 355 -8.16 0.68 -12.06
C SER A 355 -8.74 0.63 -13.47
N ASP A 356 -9.57 -0.39 -13.71
CA ASP A 356 -10.36 -0.56 -14.92
C ASP A 356 -11.82 -0.17 -14.65
N PRO A 357 -12.47 0.66 -15.51
CA PRO A 357 -13.84 1.11 -15.29
C PRO A 357 -14.88 -0.02 -15.23
N ASP A 358 -14.69 -1.11 -15.99
CA ASP A 358 -15.64 -2.22 -16.02
C ASP A 358 -15.53 -3.08 -14.76
N ASP A 359 -14.29 -3.35 -14.28
CA ASP A 359 -14.05 -4.04 -13.02
C ASP A 359 -14.65 -3.25 -11.85
N TYR A 360 -14.57 -1.90 -11.87
CA TYR A 360 -15.14 -1.07 -10.82
C TYR A 360 -16.66 -0.92 -10.91
N THR A 361 -17.22 -0.89 -12.11
CA THR A 361 -18.67 -0.95 -12.30
C THR A 361 -19.23 -2.27 -11.75
N TYR A 362 -18.52 -3.38 -11.95
CA TYR A 362 -18.85 -4.67 -11.35
C TYR A 362 -18.80 -4.59 -9.82
N LEU A 363 -17.71 -4.07 -9.23
CA LEU A 363 -17.55 -3.93 -7.79
C LEU A 363 -18.67 -3.09 -7.15
N MET A 364 -18.99 -1.94 -7.77
CA MET A 364 -20.05 -1.05 -7.29
C MET A 364 -21.41 -1.74 -7.22
N ARG A 365 -21.69 -2.66 -8.15
CA ARG A 365 -22.96 -3.41 -8.21
C ARG A 365 -23.10 -4.49 -7.16
N LEU A 366 -22.00 -5.03 -6.61
CA LEU A 366 -22.05 -6.09 -5.60
C LEU A 366 -22.75 -5.65 -4.31
N GLY A 367 -22.58 -4.41 -3.88
CA GLY A 367 -23.02 -3.94 -2.57
C GLY A 367 -24.42 -3.33 -2.50
N GLY A 368 -25.20 -3.32 -3.58
CA GLY A 368 -26.50 -2.64 -3.57
C GLY A 368 -27.58 -3.35 -4.39
N PRO A 369 -28.88 -3.09 -4.12
CA PRO A 369 -29.96 -3.52 -4.97
C PRO A 369 -29.81 -2.96 -6.39
N GLU A 370 -30.47 -3.57 -7.39
CA GLU A 370 -30.42 -3.11 -8.78
C GLU A 370 -30.71 -1.60 -8.87
N GLY A 371 -29.69 -0.84 -9.32
CA GLY A 371 -29.75 0.62 -9.49
C GLY A 371 -29.09 1.46 -8.39
N GLU A 372 -28.77 0.90 -7.23
CA GLU A 372 -28.07 1.59 -6.13
C GLU A 372 -26.66 0.99 -5.91
N GLY A 373 -25.69 1.40 -6.72
CA GLY A 373 -24.30 1.00 -6.54
C GLY A 373 -23.67 1.56 -5.26
N ARG A 374 -22.70 0.83 -4.69
CA ARG A 374 -21.89 1.35 -3.58
C ARG A 374 -20.70 2.16 -4.12
N PRO A 375 -20.34 3.27 -3.46
CA PRO A 375 -19.20 4.08 -3.91
C PRO A 375 -17.88 3.32 -3.76
N VAL A 376 -16.93 3.62 -4.64
CA VAL A 376 -15.55 3.18 -4.53
C VAL A 376 -14.67 4.39 -4.22
N ILE A 377 -14.01 4.40 -3.08
CA ILE A 377 -12.98 5.39 -2.77
C ILE A 377 -11.70 4.97 -3.48
N GLU A 378 -11.49 5.51 -4.67
CA GLU A 378 -10.21 5.44 -5.35
C GLU A 378 -9.16 6.19 -4.52
N TYR A 379 -7.99 5.60 -4.28
CA TYR A 379 -7.01 6.08 -3.33
C TYR A 379 -5.60 5.91 -3.89
N CYS A 380 -4.92 7.01 -4.18
CA CYS A 380 -3.59 7.00 -4.77
C CYS A 380 -2.57 7.74 -3.91
N GLY A 381 -1.44 7.07 -3.67
CA GLY A 381 -0.36 7.58 -2.84
C GLY A 381 0.81 6.62 -2.76
N GLY A 382 1.51 6.61 -1.63
CA GLY A 382 2.69 5.77 -1.47
C GLY A 382 3.19 5.64 -0.04
N SER A 383 4.10 4.68 0.17
CA SER A 383 4.74 4.44 1.47
C SER A 383 5.45 5.69 1.99
N GLU A 384 5.98 6.53 1.10
CA GLU A 384 6.66 7.78 1.39
C GLU A 384 5.73 8.92 1.82
N LEU A 385 4.41 8.70 1.80
CA LEU A 385 3.36 9.61 2.29
C LEU A 385 2.57 9.03 3.44
N ALA A 386 2.75 7.74 3.71
CA ALA A 386 1.91 6.96 4.63
C ALA A 386 0.41 7.02 4.31
N GLY A 387 0.10 7.35 3.09
CA GLY A 387 -1.26 7.59 2.65
C GLY A 387 -1.34 8.09 1.23
N GLY A 388 -2.47 8.73 0.91
CA GLY A 388 -2.72 9.27 -0.42
C GLY A 388 -2.48 10.78 -0.54
N TYR A 389 -2.43 11.23 -1.78
CA TYR A 389 -2.44 12.66 -2.16
C TYR A 389 -3.70 13.01 -2.96
N VAL A 390 -4.31 12.01 -3.60
CA VAL A 390 -5.56 12.13 -4.35
C VAL A 390 -6.44 10.92 -4.06
N ALA A 391 -7.73 11.13 -3.93
CA ALA A 391 -8.71 10.08 -3.68
C ALA A 391 -10.08 10.42 -4.26
N SER A 392 -11.05 9.54 -4.03
CA SER A 392 -12.45 9.90 -4.13
C SER A 392 -12.97 10.42 -2.78
N THR A 393 -14.09 11.12 -2.80
CA THR A 393 -14.85 11.51 -1.61
C THR A 393 -16.33 11.17 -1.80
N LEU A 394 -17.02 10.88 -0.71
CA LEU A 394 -18.48 10.68 -0.69
C LEU A 394 -19.27 11.97 -0.89
N LEU A 395 -18.61 13.14 -0.88
CA LEU A 395 -19.22 14.46 -1.02
C LEU A 395 -19.36 14.93 -2.47
N ALA A 396 -18.86 14.12 -3.43
CA ALA A 396 -18.97 14.39 -4.87
C ALA A 396 -19.40 13.12 -5.61
N PRO A 397 -19.98 13.23 -6.81
CA PRO A 397 -20.33 12.06 -7.62
C PRO A 397 -19.14 11.14 -7.84
N ASN A 398 -19.34 9.85 -7.56
CA ASN A 398 -18.33 8.81 -7.70
C ASN A 398 -18.42 8.19 -9.10
N CYS A 399 -17.31 8.17 -9.82
CA CYS A 399 -17.19 7.58 -11.14
C CYS A 399 -16.12 6.51 -11.14
N PRO A 400 -16.32 5.36 -11.81
CA PRO A 400 -15.30 4.33 -11.91
C PRO A 400 -13.99 4.87 -12.49
N SER A 401 -12.87 4.52 -11.83
CA SER A 401 -11.50 4.87 -12.25
C SER A 401 -11.23 6.39 -12.34
N VAL A 402 -11.94 7.19 -11.54
CA VAL A 402 -11.76 8.65 -11.46
C VAL A 402 -11.63 9.09 -10.01
N PHE A 403 -10.52 9.71 -9.67
CA PHE A 403 -10.38 10.46 -8.43
C PHE A 403 -11.17 11.76 -8.56
N ASN A 404 -11.96 12.11 -7.55
CA ASN A 404 -12.79 13.30 -7.57
C ASN A 404 -12.41 14.34 -6.51
N ALA A 405 -11.27 14.14 -5.82
CA ALA A 405 -10.81 15.04 -4.76
C ALA A 405 -9.30 14.96 -4.51
N LYS A 406 -8.66 16.09 -4.26
CA LYS A 406 -7.38 16.14 -3.58
C LYS A 406 -7.58 15.75 -2.12
N MET A 407 -6.55 15.15 -1.50
CA MET A 407 -6.69 14.70 -0.12
C MET A 407 -6.48 15.83 0.89
N MET A 408 -7.27 15.82 1.96
CA MET A 408 -7.18 16.80 3.04
C MET A 408 -5.77 16.85 3.63
N GLY A 409 -5.25 18.06 3.85
CA GLY A 409 -3.93 18.30 4.42
C GLY A 409 -2.75 17.94 3.50
N THR A 410 -3.00 17.60 2.23
CA THR A 410 -1.97 17.29 1.23
C THR A 410 -2.31 17.97 -0.08
N ASP A 411 -1.35 18.64 -0.71
CA ASP A 411 -1.56 19.28 -2.01
C ASP A 411 -0.54 18.79 -3.05
N PHE A 412 -0.93 18.88 -4.31
CA PHE A 412 -0.10 18.49 -5.44
C PHE A 412 -0.44 19.30 -6.69
N VAL A 413 0.47 19.25 -7.65
CA VAL A 413 0.27 19.79 -8.99
C VAL A 413 0.66 18.73 -10.02
N VAL A 414 -0.06 18.69 -11.12
CA VAL A 414 0.28 17.88 -12.30
C VAL A 414 0.98 18.80 -13.30
N LEU A 415 2.23 18.50 -13.64
CA LEU A 415 3.05 19.31 -14.55
C LEU A 415 3.27 18.59 -15.88
N GLY A 416 2.99 19.30 -16.96
CA GLY A 416 3.32 18.86 -18.31
C GLY A 416 4.82 18.93 -18.62
N PRO A 417 5.24 18.44 -19.80
CA PRO A 417 6.67 18.42 -20.19
C PRO A 417 7.37 19.77 -20.15
N GLY A 418 6.63 20.87 -20.28
CA GLY A 418 7.15 22.23 -20.19
C GLY A 418 7.24 22.81 -18.79
N GLY A 419 6.92 22.02 -17.74
CA GLY A 419 6.95 22.47 -16.34
C GLY A 419 5.76 23.37 -15.94
N HIS A 420 4.75 23.53 -16.79
CA HIS A 420 3.53 24.27 -16.49
C HIS A 420 2.41 23.33 -15.99
N PRO A 421 1.50 23.83 -15.14
CA PRO A 421 0.35 23.05 -14.70
C PRO A 421 -0.52 22.59 -15.87
N CYS A 422 -0.88 21.33 -15.86
CA CYS A 422 -1.75 20.72 -16.86
C CYS A 422 -3.17 21.30 -16.81
N ARG A 423 -3.74 21.51 -17.98
CA ARG A 423 -5.15 21.89 -18.18
C ARG A 423 -6.03 20.63 -18.31
N PRO A 424 -7.36 20.76 -18.23
CA PRO A 424 -8.26 19.66 -18.56
C PRO A 424 -7.95 19.05 -19.94
N GLY A 425 -7.83 17.71 -19.99
CA GLY A 425 -7.44 16.94 -21.17
C GLY A 425 -5.93 16.72 -21.30
N GLU A 426 -5.09 17.36 -20.49
CA GLU A 426 -3.63 17.18 -20.55
C GLU A 426 -3.14 16.15 -19.55
N VAL A 427 -2.04 15.47 -19.91
CA VAL A 427 -1.33 14.47 -19.09
C VAL A 427 -0.03 15.07 -18.59
N GLY A 428 0.27 14.84 -17.32
CA GLY A 428 1.53 15.27 -16.72
C GLY A 428 1.98 14.43 -15.54
N GLU A 429 3.16 14.74 -15.06
CA GLU A 429 3.76 14.12 -13.87
C GLU A 429 3.28 14.82 -12.59
N VAL A 430 3.02 14.03 -11.55
CA VAL A 430 2.58 14.50 -10.24
C VAL A 430 3.77 14.97 -9.41
N PHE A 431 3.66 16.18 -8.90
CA PHE A 431 4.56 16.75 -7.90
C PHE A 431 3.77 17.18 -6.66
N LEU A 432 4.23 16.73 -5.50
CA LEU A 432 3.65 17.09 -4.21
C LEU A 432 4.15 18.46 -3.75
N ILE A 433 3.32 19.18 -3.02
CA ILE A 433 3.63 20.50 -2.46
C ILE A 433 3.82 20.34 -0.94
N PRO A 434 5.06 20.39 -0.41
CA PRO A 434 5.29 20.37 1.04
C PRO A 434 4.72 21.63 1.74
N PRO A 435 4.41 21.55 3.06
CA PRO A 435 4.56 20.38 3.93
C PRO A 435 3.32 19.51 3.98
N ALA A 436 3.47 18.21 4.23
CA ALA A 436 2.37 17.34 4.63
C ALA A 436 2.85 16.35 5.71
N ILE A 437 2.02 16.06 6.71
CA ILE A 437 2.33 15.02 7.70
C ILE A 437 2.36 13.66 7.01
N GLY A 438 3.23 12.75 7.44
CA GLY A 438 3.43 11.45 6.80
C GLY A 438 4.36 11.47 5.58
N MET A 439 4.65 12.64 5.01
CA MET A 439 5.65 12.78 3.95
C MET A 439 7.04 12.51 4.53
N THR A 440 7.71 11.45 4.06
CA THR A 440 9.04 11.12 4.57
C THR A 440 10.05 12.22 4.25
N THR A 441 10.86 12.56 5.24
CA THR A 441 11.92 13.58 5.15
C THR A 441 13.31 12.94 5.02
N ARG A 442 13.39 11.62 5.13
CA ARG A 442 14.64 10.84 5.07
C ARG A 442 14.41 9.45 4.50
N LEU A 443 15.45 8.85 3.97
CA LEU A 443 15.55 7.44 3.63
C LEU A 443 16.71 6.83 4.42
N LEU A 444 16.64 5.54 4.77
CA LEU A 444 17.70 4.92 5.58
C LEU A 444 18.94 4.54 4.76
N ASN A 445 18.76 4.29 3.46
CA ASN A 445 19.81 3.76 2.59
C ASN A 445 20.04 4.59 1.31
N ARG A 446 19.45 5.77 1.22
CA ARG A 446 19.61 6.68 0.08
C ARG A 446 19.51 8.13 0.53
N ASP A 447 19.99 9.04 -0.28
CA ASP A 447 19.77 10.47 -0.09
C ASP A 447 18.34 10.84 -0.49
N ASN A 448 17.57 11.37 0.46
CA ASN A 448 16.19 11.80 0.26
C ASN A 448 16.10 12.98 -0.72
N GLU A 449 17.10 13.87 -0.69
CA GLU A 449 17.20 15.03 -1.55
C GLU A 449 17.40 14.61 -3.01
N GLU A 450 18.32 13.68 -3.25
CA GLU A 450 18.59 13.13 -4.57
C GLU A 450 17.36 12.39 -5.13
N VAL A 451 16.69 11.59 -4.31
CA VAL A 451 15.57 10.74 -4.76
C VAL A 451 14.32 11.54 -5.10
N TYR A 452 13.98 12.55 -4.30
CA TYR A 452 12.67 13.19 -4.41
C TYR A 452 12.71 14.66 -4.86
N TYR A 453 13.85 15.35 -4.75
CA TYR A 453 13.93 16.78 -5.01
C TYR A 453 14.92 17.17 -6.12
N ALA A 454 15.83 16.26 -6.52
CA ALA A 454 16.79 16.56 -7.59
C ALA A 454 16.07 16.93 -8.91
N GLY A 455 16.40 18.10 -9.47
CA GLY A 455 15.82 18.59 -10.71
C GLY A 455 14.33 18.93 -10.64
N CYS A 456 13.74 19.00 -9.44
CA CYS A 456 12.34 19.38 -9.29
C CYS A 456 12.15 20.90 -9.38
N PRO A 457 11.04 21.37 -9.99
CA PRO A 457 10.75 22.79 -10.08
C PRO A 457 10.37 23.39 -8.72
N GLU A 458 10.49 24.69 -8.62
CA GLU A 458 10.00 25.51 -7.50
C GLU A 458 8.71 26.22 -7.89
N ARG A 459 7.77 26.32 -6.94
CA ARG A 459 6.52 27.06 -7.12
C ARG A 459 6.17 27.85 -5.86
N ASN A 460 5.94 29.13 -5.99
CA ASN A 460 5.63 30.05 -4.89
C ASN A 460 6.65 29.99 -3.73
N GLY A 461 7.94 29.84 -4.03
CA GLY A 461 9.00 29.75 -3.04
C GLY A 461 9.11 28.39 -2.32
N VAL A 462 8.38 27.38 -2.79
CA VAL A 462 8.43 26.01 -2.28
C VAL A 462 8.91 25.07 -3.37
N ARG A 463 9.96 24.30 -3.08
CA ARG A 463 10.46 23.29 -3.98
C ARG A 463 9.52 22.10 -3.98
N LEU A 464 9.07 21.69 -5.17
CA LEU A 464 8.15 20.59 -5.33
C LEU A 464 8.85 19.25 -5.11
N ARG A 465 8.11 18.28 -4.59
CA ARG A 465 8.59 16.92 -4.39
C ARG A 465 8.05 15.99 -5.48
N ARG A 466 8.94 15.33 -6.22
CA ARG A 466 8.55 14.36 -7.25
C ARG A 466 7.85 13.16 -6.62
N HIS A 467 6.63 12.85 -7.10
CA HIS A 467 5.94 11.61 -6.78
C HIS A 467 6.14 10.57 -7.86
N GLY A 468 6.11 11.00 -9.13
CA GLY A 468 6.43 10.18 -10.30
C GLY A 468 5.25 9.37 -10.83
N ASP A 469 4.01 9.71 -10.46
CA ASP A 469 2.82 9.20 -11.12
C ASP A 469 2.46 10.07 -12.32
N LEU A 470 1.85 9.47 -13.34
CA LEU A 470 1.23 10.18 -14.45
C LEU A 470 -0.28 10.29 -14.21
N MET A 471 -0.79 11.50 -14.39
CA MET A 471 -2.20 11.81 -14.24
C MET A 471 -2.75 12.53 -15.47
N LEU A 472 -3.92 12.08 -15.93
CA LEU A 472 -4.78 12.85 -16.81
C LEU A 472 -5.62 13.80 -15.95
N VAL A 473 -5.56 15.10 -16.22
CA VAL A 473 -6.40 16.10 -15.58
C VAL A 473 -7.74 16.16 -16.31
N LEU A 474 -8.84 15.92 -15.63
CA LEU A 474 -10.19 15.94 -16.20
C LEU A 474 -10.93 17.27 -15.95
N GLY A 475 -10.39 18.13 -15.07
CA GLY A 475 -11.03 19.36 -14.61
C GLY A 475 -11.84 19.15 -13.33
N ASP A 476 -12.16 20.25 -12.62
CA ASP A 476 -12.94 20.24 -11.37
C ASP A 476 -12.38 19.28 -10.31
N ASP A 477 -11.06 19.32 -10.10
CA ASP A 477 -10.32 18.43 -9.20
C ASP A 477 -10.54 16.93 -9.47
N ARG A 478 -10.86 16.57 -10.71
CA ARG A 478 -10.98 15.18 -11.16
C ARG A 478 -9.73 14.76 -11.93
N TYR A 479 -9.28 13.55 -11.62
CA TYR A 479 -8.04 12.98 -12.16
C TYR A 479 -8.23 11.52 -12.51
N ARG A 480 -7.42 11.02 -13.46
CA ARG A 480 -7.30 9.59 -13.76
C ARG A 480 -5.84 9.20 -13.74
N SER A 481 -5.51 8.13 -13.01
CA SER A 481 -4.16 7.58 -13.01
C SER A 481 -3.85 6.90 -14.35
N LEU A 482 -2.67 7.17 -14.88
CA LEU A 482 -2.11 6.49 -16.05
C LEU A 482 -0.85 5.66 -15.69
N GLY A 483 -0.63 5.40 -14.41
CA GLY A 483 0.52 4.64 -13.92
C GLY A 483 1.71 5.52 -13.60
N ARG A 484 2.93 4.97 -13.76
CA ARG A 484 4.18 5.63 -13.38
C ARG A 484 4.83 6.35 -14.55
N ALA A 485 5.48 7.47 -14.29
CA ALA A 485 6.25 8.22 -15.29
C ALA A 485 7.48 7.44 -15.80
N ASP A 486 8.08 6.58 -14.96
CA ASP A 486 9.19 5.70 -15.31
C ASP A 486 8.77 4.46 -16.12
N ASP A 487 7.48 4.15 -16.21
CA ASP A 487 6.88 3.12 -17.09
C ASP A 487 6.31 3.72 -18.40
N THR A 488 6.62 4.98 -18.72
CA THR A 488 6.18 5.64 -19.95
C THR A 488 7.02 5.17 -21.15
N MET A 489 6.35 4.96 -22.26
CA MET A 489 6.94 4.62 -23.56
C MET A 489 6.77 5.78 -24.55
N ASN A 490 7.73 5.95 -25.45
CA ASN A 490 7.61 6.87 -26.57
C ASN A 490 7.40 6.08 -27.87
N LEU A 491 6.15 5.85 -28.24
CA LEU A 491 5.78 5.07 -29.42
C LEU A 491 5.54 5.99 -30.62
N GLY A 492 6.51 6.07 -31.55
CA GLY A 492 6.39 6.90 -32.74
C GLY A 492 6.30 8.41 -32.46
N GLY A 493 6.88 8.89 -31.37
CA GLY A 493 6.79 10.29 -30.94
C GLY A 493 5.60 10.59 -30.02
N ILE A 494 4.72 9.64 -29.79
CA ILE A 494 3.58 9.75 -28.88
C ILE A 494 3.94 9.09 -27.56
N LYS A 495 3.84 9.83 -26.46
CA LYS A 495 4.02 9.28 -25.11
C LYS A 495 2.76 8.56 -24.65
N THR A 496 2.90 7.31 -24.22
CA THR A 496 1.83 6.48 -23.66
C THR A 496 2.36 5.71 -22.45
N SER A 497 1.47 5.29 -21.56
CA SER A 497 1.85 4.45 -20.42
C SER A 497 1.71 2.96 -20.74
N SER A 498 2.49 2.12 -20.04
CA SER A 498 2.30 0.67 -20.11
C SER A 498 0.86 0.27 -19.74
N ALA A 499 0.28 0.95 -18.73
CA ALA A 499 -1.08 0.67 -18.27
C ALA A 499 -2.14 0.89 -19.35
N GLU A 500 -2.00 1.93 -20.18
CA GLU A 500 -2.94 2.21 -21.28
C GLU A 500 -2.95 1.08 -22.33
N ILE A 501 -1.76 0.59 -22.68
CA ILE A 501 -1.64 -0.54 -23.62
C ILE A 501 -2.18 -1.84 -22.99
N GLU A 502 -1.84 -2.09 -21.73
CA GLU A 502 -2.28 -3.29 -20.99
C GLU A 502 -3.80 -3.34 -20.84
N GLN A 503 -4.45 -2.20 -20.56
CA GLN A 503 -5.90 -2.08 -20.54
C GLN A 503 -6.52 -2.37 -21.92
N ALA A 504 -5.93 -1.83 -22.99
CA ALA A 504 -6.44 -2.04 -24.33
C ALA A 504 -6.46 -3.53 -24.73
N VAL A 505 -5.49 -4.32 -24.26
CA VAL A 505 -5.36 -5.75 -24.59
C VAL A 505 -5.97 -6.69 -23.56
N ALA A 506 -6.38 -6.22 -22.39
CA ALA A 506 -6.82 -7.06 -21.27
C ALA A 506 -8.02 -7.97 -21.59
N GLU A 507 -8.92 -7.53 -22.48
CA GLU A 507 -10.10 -8.29 -22.87
C GLU A 507 -9.91 -9.09 -24.17
N THR A 508 -8.67 -9.19 -24.69
CA THR A 508 -8.39 -10.02 -25.86
C THR A 508 -8.60 -11.49 -25.50
N PRO A 509 -9.43 -12.24 -26.26
CA PRO A 509 -9.70 -13.64 -25.97
C PRO A 509 -8.42 -14.47 -25.83
N GLY A 510 -8.32 -15.24 -24.74
CA GLY A 510 -7.16 -16.08 -24.42
C GLY A 510 -6.03 -15.38 -23.67
N VAL A 511 -6.06 -14.07 -23.50
CA VAL A 511 -5.11 -13.33 -22.67
C VAL A 511 -5.52 -13.46 -21.20
N VAL A 512 -4.62 -14.02 -20.40
CA VAL A 512 -4.77 -14.07 -18.93
C VAL A 512 -4.17 -12.82 -18.29
N GLU A 513 -2.94 -12.48 -18.70
CA GLU A 513 -2.22 -11.29 -18.26
C GLU A 513 -1.35 -10.76 -19.41
N ALA A 514 -1.11 -9.45 -19.41
CA ALA A 514 -0.19 -8.80 -20.34
C ALA A 514 0.63 -7.74 -19.63
N ALA A 515 1.88 -7.56 -20.06
CA ALA A 515 2.75 -6.47 -19.63
C ALA A 515 3.35 -5.78 -20.86
N ALA A 516 3.13 -4.47 -20.99
CA ALA A 516 3.66 -3.65 -22.06
C ALA A 516 5.01 -3.04 -21.63
N VAL A 517 5.99 -3.15 -22.52
CA VAL A 517 7.35 -2.65 -22.29
C VAL A 517 7.84 -1.87 -23.51
N GLY A 518 8.27 -0.63 -23.29
CA GLY A 518 9.00 0.14 -24.29
C GLY A 518 10.47 -0.29 -24.32
N VAL A 519 10.94 -0.74 -25.44
CA VAL A 519 12.34 -1.14 -25.65
C VAL A 519 13.01 -0.13 -26.56
N PRO A 520 13.98 0.68 -26.07
CA PRO A 520 14.69 1.62 -26.91
C PRO A 520 15.52 0.88 -27.96
N PRO A 521 15.46 1.28 -29.25
CA PRO A 521 16.25 0.65 -30.28
C PRO A 521 17.75 0.99 -30.12
N PRO A 522 18.69 0.10 -30.51
CA PRO A 522 20.14 0.30 -30.34
C PRO A 522 20.68 1.58 -30.99
N LYS A 523 20.08 2.03 -32.07
CA LYS A 523 20.49 3.22 -32.86
C LYS A 523 19.78 4.51 -32.44
N GLY A 524 19.02 4.48 -31.33
CA GLY A 524 18.16 5.58 -30.91
C GLY A 524 16.87 5.67 -31.73
N GLY A 525 15.94 6.51 -31.28
CA GLY A 525 14.62 6.66 -31.91
C GLY A 525 13.47 6.35 -30.92
N PRO A 526 12.24 6.26 -31.41
CA PRO A 526 11.09 5.90 -30.58
C PRO A 526 11.19 4.46 -30.07
N ASP A 527 10.59 4.21 -28.91
CA ASP A 527 10.57 2.89 -28.31
C ASP A 527 9.80 1.89 -29.18
N ARG A 528 10.25 0.64 -29.18
CA ARG A 528 9.56 -0.49 -29.75
C ARG A 528 8.61 -1.07 -28.71
N LEU A 529 7.33 -1.21 -29.03
CA LEU A 529 6.34 -1.79 -28.13
C LEU A 529 6.47 -3.32 -28.14
N VAL A 530 6.84 -3.88 -27.02
CA VAL A 530 6.89 -5.33 -26.78
C VAL A 530 5.85 -5.71 -25.74
N LEU A 531 5.03 -6.72 -26.03
CA LEU A 531 4.08 -7.29 -25.08
C LEU A 531 4.56 -8.65 -24.58
N PHE A 532 4.71 -8.77 -23.27
CA PHE A 532 4.83 -10.07 -22.59
C PHE A 532 3.44 -10.54 -22.20
N VAL A 533 3.05 -11.74 -22.64
CA VAL A 533 1.67 -12.21 -22.53
C VAL A 533 1.60 -13.61 -21.93
N VAL A 534 0.75 -13.77 -20.93
CA VAL A 534 0.34 -15.07 -20.39
C VAL A 534 -0.95 -15.47 -21.13
N ALA A 535 -0.85 -16.39 -22.09
CA ALA A 535 -1.96 -16.83 -22.95
C ALA A 535 -1.89 -18.34 -23.22
N PRO A 536 -2.22 -19.20 -22.24
CA PRO A 536 -2.11 -20.65 -22.39
C PRO A 536 -2.94 -21.18 -23.56
N GLY A 537 -2.31 -21.98 -24.42
CA GLY A 537 -2.99 -22.66 -25.55
C GLY A 537 -3.30 -21.78 -26.76
N GLN A 538 -2.83 -20.55 -26.82
CA GLN A 538 -2.98 -19.67 -27.98
C GLN A 538 -1.78 -19.78 -28.92
N ALA A 539 -2.03 -19.79 -30.24
CA ALA A 539 -0.97 -19.70 -31.24
C ALA A 539 -0.43 -18.25 -31.32
N PRO A 540 0.90 -18.03 -31.30
CA PRO A 540 1.48 -16.69 -31.28
C PRO A 540 1.01 -15.78 -32.46
N GLY A 541 0.79 -16.33 -33.63
CA GLY A 541 0.35 -15.56 -34.82
C GLY A 541 -1.06 -15.00 -34.72
N ASP A 542 -2.02 -15.81 -34.27
CA ASP A 542 -3.41 -15.38 -34.07
C ASP A 542 -3.52 -14.36 -32.95
N LEU A 543 -2.73 -14.56 -31.88
CA LEU A 543 -2.65 -13.66 -30.75
C LEU A 543 -2.10 -12.29 -31.19
N ALA A 544 -1.08 -12.25 -32.05
CA ALA A 544 -0.47 -11.01 -32.55
C ALA A 544 -1.49 -10.11 -33.25
N VAL A 545 -2.29 -10.71 -34.16
CA VAL A 545 -3.32 -9.99 -34.91
C VAL A 545 -4.39 -9.43 -33.98
N ALA A 546 -4.84 -10.24 -33.01
CA ALA A 546 -5.86 -9.84 -32.05
C ALA A 546 -5.38 -8.70 -31.13
N LEU A 547 -4.15 -8.80 -30.60
CA LEU A 547 -3.55 -7.78 -29.74
C LEU A 547 -3.30 -6.47 -30.49
N GLN A 548 -2.73 -6.53 -31.71
CA GLN A 548 -2.53 -5.34 -32.55
C GLN A 548 -3.87 -4.65 -32.86
N ARG A 549 -4.92 -5.42 -33.11
CA ARG A 549 -6.27 -4.89 -33.34
C ARG A 549 -6.79 -4.20 -32.08
N ALA A 550 -6.67 -4.82 -30.92
CA ALA A 550 -7.09 -4.26 -29.64
C ALA A 550 -6.37 -2.95 -29.31
N ILE A 551 -5.05 -2.89 -29.52
CA ILE A 551 -4.24 -1.67 -29.35
C ILE A 551 -4.74 -0.56 -30.28
N ARG A 552 -4.93 -0.87 -31.57
CA ARG A 552 -5.40 0.10 -32.56
C ARG A 552 -6.79 0.65 -32.22
N ASP A 553 -7.70 -0.23 -31.81
CA ASP A 553 -9.12 0.10 -31.66
C ASP A 553 -9.40 0.76 -30.28
N ARG A 554 -8.59 0.48 -29.24
CA ARG A 554 -8.85 0.90 -27.85
C ARG A 554 -7.80 1.84 -27.24
N ALA A 555 -6.56 1.85 -27.78
CA ALA A 555 -5.52 2.78 -27.34
C ALA A 555 -5.26 3.85 -28.41
N ASN A 556 -4.49 3.52 -29.44
CA ASN A 556 -4.19 4.47 -30.51
C ASN A 556 -3.89 3.73 -31.83
N PRO A 557 -4.51 4.13 -32.96
CA PRO A 557 -4.30 3.50 -34.26
C PRO A 557 -2.87 3.63 -34.80
N LEU A 558 -2.07 4.54 -34.26
CA LEU A 558 -0.67 4.75 -34.65
C LEU A 558 0.31 3.87 -33.86
N PHE A 559 -0.16 3.16 -32.83
CA PHE A 559 0.70 2.27 -32.06
C PHE A 559 0.87 0.92 -32.77
N HIS A 560 2.12 0.57 -33.01
CA HIS A 560 2.48 -0.69 -33.63
C HIS A 560 3.16 -1.62 -32.64
N LEU A 561 2.61 -2.80 -32.51
CA LEU A 561 3.20 -3.89 -31.75
C LEU A 561 4.44 -4.39 -32.48
N HIS A 562 5.60 -4.30 -31.83
CA HIS A 562 6.86 -4.75 -32.38
C HIS A 562 7.03 -6.26 -32.22
N ASP A 563 6.77 -6.75 -30.99
CA ASP A 563 6.93 -8.17 -30.70
C ASP A 563 6.01 -8.64 -29.56
N ILE A 564 5.80 -9.96 -29.48
CA ILE A 564 5.06 -10.64 -28.43
C ILE A 564 5.91 -11.76 -27.86
N VAL A 565 6.13 -11.71 -26.57
CA VAL A 565 6.85 -12.75 -25.82
C VAL A 565 5.84 -13.52 -24.97
N ALA A 566 5.58 -14.77 -25.33
CA ALA A 566 4.76 -15.65 -24.51
C ALA A 566 5.55 -16.07 -23.25
N VAL A 567 4.92 -15.93 -22.09
CA VAL A 567 5.51 -16.31 -20.80
C VAL A 567 4.51 -17.12 -19.97
N ASP A 568 5.01 -18.03 -19.14
CA ASP A 568 4.16 -18.80 -18.23
C ASP A 568 3.61 -17.91 -17.09
N ALA A 569 4.38 -16.92 -16.67
CA ALA A 569 4.00 -15.92 -15.66
C ALA A 569 4.80 -14.63 -15.86
N LEU A 570 4.20 -13.49 -15.52
CA LEU A 570 4.91 -12.22 -15.51
C LEU A 570 5.76 -12.11 -14.24
N PRO A 571 7.03 -11.68 -14.35
CA PRO A 571 7.84 -11.39 -13.17
C PRO A 571 7.22 -10.20 -12.42
N ARG A 572 7.04 -10.38 -11.11
CA ARG A 572 6.38 -9.37 -10.28
C ARG A 572 7.24 -8.99 -9.10
N THR A 573 7.11 -7.75 -8.72
CA THR A 573 7.57 -7.32 -7.39
C THR A 573 6.75 -8.07 -6.34
N ALA A 574 7.26 -8.09 -5.15
CA ALA A 574 6.53 -8.64 -4.04
C ALA A 574 5.21 -7.89 -3.73
N SER A 575 5.05 -6.64 -4.19
CA SER A 575 3.78 -5.90 -4.17
C SER A 575 2.84 -6.26 -5.34
N ASN A 576 3.10 -7.37 -6.00
CA ASN A 576 2.37 -7.83 -7.19
C ASN A 576 2.51 -6.92 -8.43
N LYS A 577 3.34 -5.88 -8.39
CA LYS A 577 3.60 -5.02 -9.56
C LYS A 577 4.52 -5.73 -10.54
N VAL A 578 4.21 -5.63 -11.83
CA VAL A 578 5.03 -6.21 -12.89
C VAL A 578 6.43 -5.57 -12.92
N LEU A 579 7.46 -6.40 -12.95
CA LEU A 579 8.87 -6.00 -13.07
C LEU A 579 9.24 -5.70 -14.53
N ARG A 580 8.69 -4.60 -15.09
CA ARG A 580 8.90 -4.24 -16.52
C ARG A 580 10.35 -4.04 -16.89
N ARG A 581 11.18 -3.58 -15.94
CA ARG A 581 12.61 -3.45 -16.16
C ARG A 581 13.30 -4.80 -16.40
N GLU A 582 12.90 -5.82 -15.66
CA GLU A 582 13.41 -7.19 -15.84
C GLU A 582 12.96 -7.74 -17.19
N LEU A 583 11.70 -7.54 -17.56
CA LEU A 583 11.18 -7.91 -18.88
C LEU A 583 11.94 -7.19 -20.00
N ARG A 584 12.19 -5.88 -19.85
CA ARG A 584 12.98 -5.10 -20.83
C ARG A 584 14.39 -5.63 -20.98
N LYS A 585 15.07 -5.90 -19.85
CA LYS A 585 16.42 -6.44 -19.81
C LYS A 585 16.47 -7.82 -20.47
N ARG A 586 15.56 -8.73 -20.11
CA ARG A 586 15.45 -10.07 -20.69
C ARG A 586 15.25 -10.01 -22.20
N TYR A 587 14.36 -9.15 -22.68
CA TYR A 587 14.14 -8.96 -24.11
C TYR A 587 15.40 -8.48 -24.84
N GLN A 588 16.13 -7.50 -24.27
CA GLN A 588 17.37 -6.98 -24.84
C GLN A 588 18.53 -8.00 -24.85
N GLU A 589 18.56 -8.92 -23.88
CA GLU A 589 19.57 -9.99 -23.80
C GLU A 589 19.26 -11.15 -24.75
N GLU A 590 17.99 -11.43 -25.02
CA GLU A 590 17.51 -12.51 -25.90
C GLU A 590 17.37 -12.06 -27.37
N GLU A 591 17.39 -10.76 -27.65
CA GLU A 591 17.29 -10.21 -29.00
C GLU A 591 18.56 -10.55 -29.82
N PRO A 592 18.43 -11.27 -30.97
CA PRO A 592 19.60 -11.52 -31.81
C PRO A 592 20.21 -10.21 -32.30
N ALA A 593 21.53 -10.10 -32.24
CA ALA A 593 22.23 -8.95 -32.80
C ALA A 593 21.81 -8.75 -34.25
N GLU A 594 21.26 -7.59 -34.61
CA GLU A 594 20.95 -7.26 -36.01
C GLU A 594 22.20 -7.50 -36.87
N PRO A 595 22.07 -8.19 -37.99
CA PRO A 595 23.20 -8.32 -38.92
C PRO A 595 23.67 -6.92 -39.33
N PRO A 596 24.96 -6.70 -39.48
CA PRO A 596 25.49 -5.41 -39.91
C PRO A 596 24.81 -5.00 -41.22
N ALA A 597 24.25 -3.80 -41.25
CA ALA A 597 23.64 -3.23 -42.46
C ALA A 597 24.71 -3.19 -43.57
N ASN A 598 24.44 -3.90 -44.67
CA ASN A 598 25.25 -3.83 -45.88
C ASN A 598 25.15 -2.46 -46.53
#